data_d7e0c02769ea9656b3d5cd53e63fd8ad
#
_entry.id   d7e0c02769ea9656b3d5cd53e63fd8ad
#
_cell.length_a   1.000
_cell.length_b   1.000
_cell.length_c   1.000
_cell.angle_alpha   90.00
_cell.angle_beta   90.00
_cell.angle_gamma   90.00
#
_symmetry.space_group_name_H-M   'P 1'
#
loop_
_entity.id
_entity.type
_entity.pdbx_description
1 polymer ?
#
loop_
_entity_poly.entity_id
_entity_poly.type
_entity_poly.pdbx_seq_one_letter_code
_entity_poly.pdbx_strand_id
1 'polypeptide(L)'
;MVVLLLPLVVAILICDRFYPLHQPWHKTPPNPTQTALYQRLADAGLSGDELATVGALTLGYKEELSKDLRHHFQASGAAHVLAVSGLHTGILYGLLIWLLTLGGRFRPMHENRFGRCALSLLIIAAMWAYAWLTGLTPSVVRAVLMVTIFEIGRMFYRQSLSINTVSAAAVLILLFHPSDLWSVSFQLSFAATFTIIVFARYMERHIHRSEWKVTRPHPILSWIIGTIIVSLAAQLGTLGISMYYFHQVSCYFLLTNLIVLPIATVLVPCGLGCVALGGSSIGILLGHPTAFLAQVMNRSVAWIESLPGSTVEANVSLPMVGVYYGLLLGLMLFLPNKWQKTT
;
A
#
# COMPACT_ATOMS: atom_id res chain seq x y z
N MET A 1 -6.24 -24.71 -1.07
CA MET A 1 -5.56 -23.46 -1.48
C MET A 1 -4.20 -23.73 -2.11
N VAL A 2 -3.23 -24.34 -1.40
CA VAL A 2 -1.92 -24.75 -1.97
C VAL A 2 -2.07 -25.64 -3.20
N VAL A 3 -3.06 -26.54 -3.22
CA VAL A 3 -3.39 -27.44 -4.33
C VAL A 3 -3.86 -26.71 -5.60
N LEU A 4 -4.43 -25.49 -5.48
CA LEU A 4 -4.83 -24.66 -6.62
C LEU A 4 -3.71 -23.73 -7.09
N LEU A 5 -2.78 -23.33 -6.20
CA LEU A 5 -1.64 -22.50 -6.58
C LEU A 5 -0.59 -23.27 -7.37
N LEU A 6 -0.38 -24.56 -7.06
CA LEU A 6 0.62 -25.37 -7.73
C LEU A 6 0.34 -25.56 -9.24
N PRO A 7 -0.87 -25.99 -9.69
CA PRO A 7 -1.18 -26.08 -11.12
C PRO A 7 -1.21 -24.73 -11.81
N LEU A 8 -1.55 -23.65 -11.09
CA LEU A 8 -1.49 -22.28 -11.63
C LEU A 8 -0.05 -21.83 -11.89
N VAL A 9 0.86 -22.06 -10.93
CA VAL A 9 2.30 -21.77 -11.10
C VAL A 9 2.87 -22.61 -12.23
N VAL A 10 2.50 -23.89 -12.34
CA VAL A 10 2.91 -24.76 -13.43
C VAL A 10 2.34 -24.29 -14.78
N ALA A 11 1.07 -23.87 -14.82
CA ALA A 11 0.45 -23.32 -16.03
C ALA A 11 1.15 -22.01 -16.46
N ILE A 12 1.50 -21.15 -15.51
CA ILE A 12 2.25 -19.89 -15.75
C ILE A 12 3.66 -20.22 -16.29
N LEU A 13 4.37 -21.17 -15.69
CA LEU A 13 5.69 -21.62 -16.17
C LEU A 13 5.64 -22.24 -17.55
N ILE A 14 4.56 -22.95 -17.89
CA ILE A 14 4.33 -23.49 -19.21
C ILE A 14 4.02 -22.36 -20.21
N CYS A 15 3.18 -21.40 -19.84
CA CYS A 15 2.87 -20.25 -20.68
C CYS A 15 4.10 -19.35 -20.93
N ASP A 16 5.00 -19.21 -19.94
CA ASP A 16 6.26 -18.46 -20.07
C ASP A 16 7.17 -19.03 -21.18
N ARG A 17 7.09 -20.33 -21.43
CA ARG A 17 7.83 -20.99 -22.50
C ARG A 17 7.30 -20.68 -23.92
N PHE A 18 6.03 -20.34 -24.06
CA PHE A 18 5.35 -20.13 -25.34
C PHE A 18 5.10 -18.67 -25.69
N TYR A 19 5.18 -17.77 -24.72
CA TYR A 19 5.05 -16.32 -24.92
C TYR A 19 6.32 -15.63 -24.44
N PRO A 20 6.99 -14.78 -25.25
CA PRO A 20 8.12 -13.97 -24.78
C PRO A 20 7.60 -12.90 -23.83
N LEU A 21 7.60 -13.20 -22.54
CA LEU A 21 6.93 -12.46 -21.46
C LEU A 21 7.72 -11.25 -20.97
N HIS A 22 8.76 -10.85 -21.66
CA HIS A 22 9.64 -9.71 -21.29
C HIS A 22 9.21 -8.39 -21.92
N GLN A 23 7.93 -8.06 -21.86
CA GLN A 23 7.60 -6.64 -22.01
C GLN A 23 7.48 -6.03 -20.61
N PRO A 24 8.51 -5.25 -20.16
CA PRO A 24 8.36 -4.46 -18.96
C PRO A 24 7.14 -3.56 -19.13
N TRP A 25 6.36 -3.39 -18.06
CA TRP A 25 5.34 -2.35 -18.03
C TRP A 25 5.97 -1.06 -18.55
N HIS A 26 5.60 -0.66 -19.76
CA HIS A 26 6.09 0.61 -20.31
C HIS A 26 5.72 1.70 -19.32
N LYS A 27 6.69 2.56 -19.01
CA LYS A 27 6.37 3.83 -18.35
C LYS A 27 5.35 4.51 -19.24
N THR A 28 4.09 4.40 -18.87
CA THR A 28 3.03 5.18 -19.53
C THR A 28 3.38 6.64 -19.31
N PRO A 29 3.52 7.44 -20.36
CA PRO A 29 3.69 8.88 -20.19
C PRO A 29 2.53 9.41 -19.32
N PRO A 30 2.77 10.46 -18.55
CA PRO A 30 1.72 11.01 -17.70
C PRO A 30 0.51 11.34 -18.55
N ASN A 31 -0.66 10.87 -18.11
CA ASN A 31 -1.92 11.16 -18.77
C ASN A 31 -2.13 12.69 -18.77
N PRO A 32 -2.56 13.31 -19.86
CA PRO A 32 -2.89 14.75 -19.88
C PRO A 32 -3.75 15.19 -18.69
N THR A 33 -4.67 14.33 -18.24
CA THR A 33 -5.48 14.55 -17.03
C THR A 33 -4.59 14.62 -15.77
N GLN A 34 -3.59 13.77 -15.62
CA GLN A 34 -2.65 13.81 -14.50
C GLN A 34 -1.90 15.13 -14.44
N THR A 35 -1.41 15.61 -15.58
CA THR A 35 -0.71 16.89 -15.68
C THR A 35 -1.62 18.05 -15.33
N ALA A 36 -2.88 18.04 -15.82
CA ALA A 36 -3.85 19.06 -15.49
C ALA A 36 -4.21 19.08 -14.00
N LEU A 37 -4.32 17.91 -13.36
CA LEU A 37 -4.58 17.80 -11.93
C LEU A 37 -3.35 18.19 -11.08
N TYR A 38 -2.14 17.93 -11.56
CA TYR A 38 -0.91 18.40 -10.94
C TYR A 38 -0.83 19.93 -10.97
N GLN A 39 -1.24 20.56 -12.07
CA GLN A 39 -1.32 22.02 -12.16
C GLN A 39 -2.30 22.60 -11.12
N ARG A 40 -3.42 21.93 -10.85
CA ARG A 40 -4.35 22.36 -9.78
C ARG A 40 -3.72 22.34 -8.38
N LEU A 41 -2.76 21.45 -8.12
CA LEU A 41 -2.00 21.49 -6.87
C LEU A 41 -1.10 22.74 -6.81
N ALA A 42 -0.48 23.12 -7.93
CA ALA A 42 0.28 24.36 -8.02
C ALA A 42 -0.61 25.59 -7.84
N ASP A 43 -1.80 25.61 -8.45
CA ASP A 43 -2.79 26.67 -8.31
C ASP A 43 -3.32 26.80 -6.87
N ALA A 44 -3.27 25.73 -6.08
CA ALA A 44 -3.58 25.74 -4.66
C ALA A 44 -2.42 26.29 -3.79
N GLY A 45 -1.32 26.74 -4.41
CA GLY A 45 -0.19 27.38 -3.73
C GLY A 45 0.94 26.44 -3.32
N LEU A 46 0.95 25.19 -3.78
CA LEU A 46 2.09 24.29 -3.58
C LEU A 46 3.20 24.58 -4.61
N SER A 47 4.46 24.43 -4.23
CA SER A 47 5.60 24.67 -5.13
C SER A 47 6.79 23.77 -4.77
N GLY A 48 7.78 23.65 -5.68
CA GLY A 48 9.03 22.94 -5.43
C GLY A 48 8.84 21.47 -5.01
N ASP A 49 9.66 21.02 -4.06
CA ASP A 49 9.67 19.65 -3.59
C ASP A 49 8.38 19.25 -2.85
N GLU A 50 7.65 20.20 -2.23
CA GLU A 50 6.34 19.96 -1.60
C GLU A 50 5.31 19.58 -2.65
N LEU A 51 5.23 20.33 -3.76
CA LEU A 51 4.36 20.04 -4.88
C LEU A 51 4.68 18.68 -5.51
N ALA A 52 5.98 18.40 -5.73
CA ALA A 52 6.43 17.12 -6.27
C ALA A 52 6.06 15.95 -5.37
N THR A 53 6.23 16.09 -4.05
CA THR A 53 5.86 15.08 -3.05
C THR A 53 4.36 14.83 -3.04
N VAL A 54 3.54 15.89 -2.93
CA VAL A 54 2.07 15.76 -2.92
C VAL A 54 1.57 15.17 -4.24
N GLY A 55 2.10 15.62 -5.38
CA GLY A 55 1.77 15.08 -6.69
C GLY A 55 2.10 13.58 -6.81
N ALA A 56 3.26 13.15 -6.30
CA ALA A 56 3.62 11.73 -6.29
C ALA A 56 2.72 10.88 -5.40
N LEU A 57 2.36 11.37 -4.19
CA LEU A 57 1.52 10.64 -3.24
C LEU A 57 0.05 10.58 -3.65
N THR A 58 -0.48 11.63 -4.26
CA THR A 58 -1.92 11.75 -4.55
C THR A 58 -2.29 11.31 -5.96
N LEU A 59 -1.46 11.69 -6.94
CA LEU A 59 -1.72 11.47 -8.36
C LEU A 59 -0.78 10.43 -8.99
N GLY A 60 0.24 9.97 -8.26
CA GLY A 60 1.28 9.11 -8.83
C GLY A 60 2.19 9.84 -9.83
N TYR A 61 2.15 11.17 -9.88
CA TYR A 61 2.95 12.00 -10.77
C TYR A 61 4.37 12.15 -10.23
N LYS A 62 5.35 11.52 -10.88
CA LYS A 62 6.73 11.40 -10.38
C LYS A 62 7.75 12.13 -11.23
N GLU A 63 7.33 12.78 -12.30
CA GLU A 63 8.24 13.42 -13.25
C GLU A 63 9.07 14.54 -12.59
N GLU A 64 8.45 15.30 -11.71
CA GLU A 64 9.04 16.47 -11.04
C GLU A 64 9.80 16.12 -9.74
N LEU A 65 9.87 14.84 -9.36
CA LEU A 65 10.66 14.43 -8.19
C LEU A 65 12.16 14.60 -8.46
N SER A 66 12.83 15.44 -7.69
CA SER A 66 14.29 15.61 -7.75
C SER A 66 15.02 14.29 -7.42
N LYS A 67 16.25 14.14 -7.92
CA LYS A 67 17.07 12.95 -7.63
C LYS A 67 17.38 12.86 -6.13
N ASP A 68 17.65 13.98 -5.50
CA ASP A 68 17.99 14.07 -4.07
C ASP A 68 16.79 13.67 -3.21
N LEU A 69 15.60 14.19 -3.54
CA LEU A 69 14.37 13.82 -2.85
C LEU A 69 14.07 12.31 -2.97
N ARG A 70 14.23 11.73 -4.16
CA ARG A 70 14.10 10.28 -4.36
C ARG A 70 15.10 9.50 -3.51
N HIS A 71 16.35 9.97 -3.45
CA HIS A 71 17.39 9.36 -2.65
C HIS A 71 17.05 9.39 -1.15
N HIS A 72 16.62 10.54 -0.62
CA HIS A 72 16.19 10.67 0.78
C HIS A 72 15.09 9.68 1.15
N PHE A 73 14.07 9.53 0.30
CA PHE A 73 13.00 8.57 0.53
C PHE A 73 13.47 7.11 0.41
N GLN A 74 14.42 6.81 -0.48
CA GLN A 74 14.97 5.46 -0.62
C GLN A 74 15.83 5.08 0.57
N ALA A 75 16.78 5.92 0.93
CA ALA A 75 17.72 5.67 2.01
C ALA A 75 17.05 5.62 3.39
N SER A 76 16.04 6.46 3.63
CA SER A 76 15.23 6.40 4.86
C SER A 76 14.31 5.18 4.95
N GLY A 77 14.08 4.44 3.84
CA GLY A 77 13.16 3.30 3.78
C GLY A 77 11.71 3.67 3.42
N ALA A 78 11.44 4.95 3.07
CA ALA A 78 10.12 5.44 2.68
C ALA A 78 9.85 5.38 1.17
N ALA A 79 10.69 4.72 0.37
CA ALA A 79 10.51 4.62 -1.09
C ALA A 79 9.11 4.11 -1.49
N HIS A 80 8.53 3.22 -0.69
CA HIS A 80 7.20 2.66 -0.89
C HIS A 80 6.08 3.69 -0.73
N VAL A 81 6.33 4.81 -0.05
CA VAL A 81 5.37 5.90 0.14
C VAL A 81 5.31 6.80 -1.09
N LEU A 82 6.46 7.10 -1.75
CA LEU A 82 6.49 7.86 -3.01
C LEU A 82 5.78 7.16 -4.18
N ALA A 83 5.61 5.86 -4.11
CA ALA A 83 4.76 5.16 -5.05
C ALA A 83 3.34 5.14 -4.48
N VAL A 84 2.34 5.55 -5.27
CA VAL A 84 0.95 5.33 -4.86
C VAL A 84 0.79 3.84 -4.57
N SER A 85 0.57 3.53 -3.30
CA SER A 85 0.65 2.17 -2.76
C SER A 85 -0.71 1.67 -2.25
N GLY A 86 -0.75 0.43 -1.81
CA GLY A 86 -1.91 -0.11 -1.12
C GLY A 86 -2.34 0.71 0.11
N LEU A 87 -1.39 1.38 0.80
CA LEU A 87 -1.70 2.29 1.90
C LEU A 87 -2.56 3.48 1.42
N HIS A 88 -2.14 4.17 0.35
CA HIS A 88 -2.87 5.31 -0.21
C HIS A 88 -4.26 4.91 -0.68
N THR A 89 -4.34 3.75 -1.34
CA THR A 89 -5.60 3.14 -1.77
C THR A 89 -6.49 2.81 -0.56
N GLY A 90 -5.90 2.31 0.54
CA GLY A 90 -6.60 2.03 1.80
C GLY A 90 -7.10 3.30 2.50
N ILE A 91 -6.30 4.38 2.52
CA ILE A 91 -6.69 5.68 3.06
C ILE A 91 -7.89 6.24 2.27
N LEU A 92 -7.80 6.22 0.93
CA LEU A 92 -8.89 6.67 0.07
C LEU A 92 -10.16 5.83 0.26
N TYR A 93 -10.01 4.50 0.34
CA TYR A 93 -11.12 3.59 0.61
C TYR A 93 -11.80 3.92 1.95
N GLY A 94 -11.03 4.13 3.02
CA GLY A 94 -11.56 4.54 4.32
C GLY A 94 -12.26 5.90 4.28
N LEU A 95 -11.67 6.87 3.58
CA LEU A 95 -12.26 8.19 3.37
C LEU A 95 -13.58 8.11 2.60
N LEU A 96 -13.65 7.32 1.53
CA LEU A 96 -14.87 7.13 0.75
C LEU A 96 -15.99 6.49 1.59
N ILE A 97 -15.67 5.46 2.38
CA ILE A 97 -16.65 4.87 3.30
C ILE A 97 -17.13 5.92 4.29
N TRP A 98 -16.22 6.67 4.91
CA TRP A 98 -16.59 7.70 5.89
C TRP A 98 -17.49 8.78 5.28
N LEU A 99 -17.16 9.27 4.08
CA LEU A 99 -17.95 10.26 3.36
C LEU A 99 -19.33 9.70 2.96
N LEU A 100 -19.38 8.52 2.35
CA LEU A 100 -20.62 7.92 1.85
C LEU A 100 -21.55 7.45 2.97
N THR A 101 -21.01 7.13 4.14
CA THR A 101 -21.79 6.78 5.33
C THR A 101 -22.02 7.95 6.27
N LEU A 102 -21.53 9.15 5.92
CA LEU A 102 -21.55 10.36 6.76
C LEU A 102 -21.10 10.06 8.20
N GLY A 103 -19.89 9.48 8.32
CA GLY A 103 -19.34 9.11 9.62
C GLY A 103 -20.13 8.03 10.37
N GLY A 104 -20.86 7.17 9.65
CA GLY A 104 -21.66 6.08 10.23
C GLY A 104 -23.12 6.47 10.59
N ARG A 105 -23.55 7.69 10.23
CA ARG A 105 -24.92 8.15 10.49
C ARG A 105 -25.96 7.44 9.61
N PHE A 106 -25.56 6.93 8.43
CA PHE A 106 -26.39 6.13 7.54
C PHE A 106 -26.16 4.62 7.70
N ARG A 107 -26.12 4.13 8.96
CA ARG A 107 -26.10 2.68 9.25
C ARG A 107 -27.23 1.88 8.56
N PRO A 108 -28.46 2.41 8.34
CA PRO A 108 -29.53 1.68 7.64
C PRO A 108 -29.17 1.22 6.23
N MET A 109 -28.27 1.94 5.52
CA MET A 109 -27.81 1.51 4.19
C MET A 109 -26.96 0.22 4.22
N HIS A 110 -26.33 -0.11 5.35
CA HIS A 110 -25.58 -1.36 5.50
C HIS A 110 -26.46 -2.57 5.83
N GLU A 111 -27.64 -2.34 6.41
CA GLU A 111 -28.57 -3.39 6.81
C GLU A 111 -29.41 -3.88 5.64
N ASN A 112 -29.73 -3.00 4.71
CA ASN A 112 -30.53 -3.33 3.53
C ASN A 112 -29.63 -3.89 2.41
N ARG A 113 -30.00 -5.06 1.83
CA ARG A 113 -29.22 -5.71 0.76
C ARG A 113 -28.99 -4.78 -0.43
N PHE A 114 -30.02 -4.06 -0.85
CA PHE A 114 -29.94 -3.12 -1.98
C PHE A 114 -28.98 -1.95 -1.68
N GLY A 115 -29.11 -1.32 -0.52
CA GLY A 115 -28.23 -0.22 -0.09
C GLY A 115 -26.76 -0.63 -0.01
N ARG A 116 -26.48 -1.83 0.50
CA ARG A 116 -25.12 -2.36 0.55
C ARG A 116 -24.55 -2.63 -0.82
N CYS A 117 -25.31 -3.24 -1.75
CA CYS A 117 -24.86 -3.47 -3.11
C CYS A 117 -24.59 -2.13 -3.83
N ALA A 118 -25.49 -1.15 -3.70
CA ALA A 118 -25.33 0.18 -4.29
C ALA A 118 -24.05 0.89 -3.74
N LEU A 119 -23.84 0.85 -2.42
CA LEU A 119 -22.66 1.43 -1.79
C LEU A 119 -21.37 0.74 -2.28
N SER A 120 -21.35 -0.59 -2.33
CA SER A 120 -20.19 -1.35 -2.81
C SER A 120 -19.88 -1.04 -4.28
N LEU A 121 -20.89 -0.95 -5.14
CA LEU A 121 -20.70 -0.58 -6.55
C LEU A 121 -20.15 0.83 -6.69
N LEU A 122 -20.66 1.79 -5.91
CA LEU A 122 -20.16 3.16 -5.91
C LEU A 122 -18.70 3.23 -5.45
N ILE A 123 -18.35 2.51 -4.40
CA ILE A 123 -16.96 2.43 -3.92
C ILE A 123 -16.06 1.83 -5.00
N ILE A 124 -16.45 0.70 -5.61
CA ILE A 124 -15.69 0.07 -6.70
C ILE A 124 -15.48 1.06 -7.84
N ALA A 125 -16.53 1.73 -8.30
CA ALA A 125 -16.44 2.70 -9.37
C ALA A 125 -15.49 3.87 -9.02
N ALA A 126 -15.59 4.42 -7.81
CA ALA A 126 -14.72 5.49 -7.34
C ALA A 126 -13.25 5.04 -7.24
N MET A 127 -12.99 3.82 -6.77
CA MET A 127 -11.64 3.26 -6.67
C MET A 127 -11.01 3.02 -8.06
N TRP A 128 -11.77 2.54 -9.03
CA TRP A 128 -11.29 2.41 -10.41
C TRP A 128 -11.10 3.76 -11.10
N ALA A 129 -11.96 4.74 -10.82
CA ALA A 129 -11.75 6.13 -11.28
C ALA A 129 -10.42 6.69 -10.71
N TYR A 130 -10.14 6.46 -9.43
CA TYR A 130 -8.84 6.84 -8.84
C TYR A 130 -7.67 6.11 -9.48
N ALA A 131 -7.79 4.79 -9.74
CA ALA A 131 -6.75 4.05 -10.45
C ALA A 131 -6.46 4.64 -11.83
N TRP A 132 -7.50 5.04 -12.54
CA TRP A 132 -7.36 5.71 -13.84
C TRP A 132 -6.68 7.08 -13.71
N LEU A 133 -7.05 7.88 -12.71
CA LEU A 133 -6.44 9.18 -12.42
C LEU A 133 -4.95 9.06 -12.09
N THR A 134 -4.53 7.98 -11.43
CA THR A 134 -3.12 7.71 -11.08
C THR A 134 -2.35 7.00 -12.19
N GLY A 135 -2.91 6.93 -13.40
CA GLY A 135 -2.26 6.34 -14.57
C GLY A 135 -2.21 4.81 -14.55
N LEU A 136 -3.15 4.14 -13.86
CA LEU A 136 -3.25 2.68 -13.77
C LEU A 136 -1.93 2.01 -13.35
N THR A 137 -1.19 2.64 -12.45
CA THR A 137 0.09 2.07 -11.98
C THR A 137 -0.13 0.67 -11.39
N PRO A 138 0.79 -0.29 -11.61
CA PRO A 138 0.59 -1.69 -11.19
C PRO A 138 0.28 -1.84 -9.71
N SER A 139 0.86 -1.01 -8.84
CA SER A 139 0.60 -1.04 -7.40
C SER A 139 -0.83 -0.63 -7.04
N VAL A 140 -1.36 0.40 -7.72
CA VAL A 140 -2.75 0.86 -7.50
C VAL A 140 -3.74 -0.15 -8.06
N VAL A 141 -3.51 -0.66 -9.27
CA VAL A 141 -4.38 -1.69 -9.88
C VAL A 141 -4.51 -2.91 -8.97
N ARG A 142 -3.40 -3.40 -8.39
CA ARG A 142 -3.45 -4.52 -7.45
C ARG A 142 -4.29 -4.21 -6.21
N ALA A 143 -4.07 -3.04 -5.62
CA ALA A 143 -4.80 -2.63 -4.43
C ALA A 143 -6.29 -2.43 -4.70
N VAL A 144 -6.65 -1.78 -5.82
CA VAL A 144 -8.05 -1.57 -6.24
C VAL A 144 -8.72 -2.90 -6.57
N LEU A 145 -8.01 -3.85 -7.19
CA LEU A 145 -8.54 -5.19 -7.45
C LEU A 145 -8.82 -5.95 -6.14
N MET A 146 -7.91 -5.87 -5.16
CA MET A 146 -8.15 -6.45 -3.82
C MET A 146 -9.38 -5.82 -3.14
N VAL A 147 -9.54 -4.50 -3.21
CA VAL A 147 -10.74 -3.81 -2.71
C VAL A 147 -11.98 -4.26 -3.47
N THR A 148 -11.91 -4.41 -4.79
CA THR A 148 -13.03 -4.88 -5.63
C THR A 148 -13.49 -6.27 -5.19
N ILE A 149 -12.56 -7.22 -5.02
CA ILE A 149 -12.88 -8.58 -4.55
C ILE A 149 -13.48 -8.55 -3.13
N PHE A 150 -12.92 -7.70 -2.25
CA PHE A 150 -13.44 -7.51 -0.90
C PHE A 150 -14.88 -6.95 -0.91
N GLU A 151 -15.16 -5.93 -1.71
CA GLU A 151 -16.48 -5.32 -1.83
C GLU A 151 -17.51 -6.28 -2.45
N ILE A 152 -17.11 -7.06 -3.46
CA ILE A 152 -17.94 -8.14 -4.00
C ILE A 152 -18.26 -9.17 -2.91
N GLY A 153 -17.27 -9.59 -2.12
CA GLY A 153 -17.49 -10.48 -0.98
C GLY A 153 -18.49 -9.89 0.03
N ARG A 154 -18.40 -8.58 0.28
CA ARG A 154 -19.30 -7.83 1.18
C ARG A 154 -20.75 -7.82 0.67
N MET A 155 -20.97 -7.74 -0.64
CA MET A 155 -22.32 -7.86 -1.24
C MET A 155 -22.97 -9.20 -0.88
N PHE A 156 -22.18 -10.27 -0.76
CA PHE A 156 -22.64 -11.63 -0.43
C PHE A 156 -22.48 -12.00 1.04
N TYR A 157 -22.42 -11.02 1.95
CA TYR A 157 -22.21 -11.23 3.41
C TYR A 157 -20.93 -11.99 3.80
N ARG A 158 -19.95 -12.04 2.91
CA ARG A 158 -18.62 -12.62 3.18
C ARG A 158 -17.62 -11.50 3.43
N GLN A 159 -17.38 -11.18 4.67
CA GLN A 159 -16.47 -10.10 5.06
C GLN A 159 -15.17 -10.68 5.61
N SER A 160 -14.17 -10.81 4.79
CA SER A 160 -12.80 -10.91 5.30
C SER A 160 -11.78 -10.57 4.22
N LEU A 161 -10.93 -9.59 4.49
CA LEU A 161 -9.62 -9.52 3.87
C LEU A 161 -8.86 -10.77 4.35
N SER A 162 -8.94 -11.82 3.56
CA SER A 162 -8.33 -13.11 3.88
C SER A 162 -7.24 -13.42 2.87
N ILE A 163 -6.41 -14.39 3.21
CA ILE A 163 -5.45 -14.96 2.27
C ILE A 163 -6.13 -15.34 0.94
N ASN A 164 -7.40 -15.77 0.99
CA ASN A 164 -8.18 -16.11 -0.21
C ASN A 164 -8.42 -14.89 -1.12
N THR A 165 -8.72 -13.71 -0.56
CA THR A 165 -8.90 -12.47 -1.34
C THR A 165 -7.60 -12.06 -2.03
N VAL A 166 -6.47 -12.12 -1.32
CA VAL A 166 -5.15 -11.82 -1.86
C VAL A 166 -4.76 -12.82 -2.94
N SER A 167 -4.99 -14.12 -2.70
CA SER A 167 -4.73 -15.18 -3.69
C SER A 167 -5.60 -15.03 -4.93
N ALA A 168 -6.89 -14.70 -4.78
CA ALA A 168 -7.79 -14.45 -5.91
C ALA A 168 -7.33 -13.26 -6.75
N ALA A 169 -6.88 -12.17 -6.11
CA ALA A 169 -6.31 -11.02 -6.80
C ALA A 169 -5.04 -11.39 -7.57
N ALA A 170 -4.13 -12.17 -6.94
CA ALA A 170 -2.92 -12.64 -7.61
C ALA A 170 -3.24 -13.49 -8.84
N VAL A 171 -4.17 -14.45 -8.70
CA VAL A 171 -4.61 -15.31 -9.80
C VAL A 171 -5.18 -14.48 -10.95
N LEU A 172 -6.08 -13.53 -10.66
CA LEU A 172 -6.67 -12.68 -11.69
C LEU A 172 -5.63 -11.85 -12.43
N ILE A 173 -4.67 -11.25 -11.71
CA ILE A 173 -3.61 -10.46 -12.34
C ILE A 173 -2.76 -11.35 -13.24
N LEU A 174 -2.33 -12.51 -12.76
CA LEU A 174 -1.48 -13.43 -13.51
C LEU A 174 -2.18 -14.10 -14.69
N LEU A 175 -3.51 -14.19 -14.68
CA LEU A 175 -4.28 -14.64 -15.85
C LEU A 175 -4.25 -13.62 -17.00
N PHE A 176 -4.27 -12.32 -16.69
CA PHE A 176 -4.24 -11.26 -17.72
C PHE A 176 -2.82 -10.79 -18.04
N HIS A 177 -1.91 -10.83 -17.06
CA HIS A 177 -0.52 -10.39 -17.16
C HIS A 177 0.43 -11.38 -16.48
N PRO A 178 0.72 -12.54 -17.10
CA PRO A 178 1.59 -13.58 -16.52
C PRO A 178 3.01 -13.06 -16.20
N SER A 179 3.52 -12.12 -17.00
CA SER A 179 4.84 -11.48 -16.81
C SER A 179 4.99 -10.74 -15.47
N ASP A 180 3.88 -10.36 -14.84
CA ASP A 180 3.92 -9.67 -13.56
C ASP A 180 4.52 -10.52 -12.43
N LEU A 181 4.49 -11.85 -12.56
CA LEU A 181 5.14 -12.76 -11.60
C LEU A 181 6.61 -12.40 -11.38
N TRP A 182 7.29 -11.96 -12.43
CA TRP A 182 8.71 -11.58 -12.41
C TRP A 182 8.93 -10.11 -12.06
N SER A 183 7.88 -9.31 -11.99
CA SER A 183 8.01 -7.91 -11.63
C SER A 183 8.29 -7.75 -10.13
N VAL A 184 9.34 -6.98 -9.80
CA VAL A 184 9.71 -6.67 -8.41
C VAL A 184 8.54 -6.06 -7.64
N SER A 185 7.77 -5.20 -8.31
CA SER A 185 6.61 -4.54 -7.72
C SER A 185 5.51 -5.53 -7.33
N PHE A 186 5.25 -6.56 -8.13
CA PHE A 186 4.30 -7.63 -7.81
C PHE A 186 4.79 -8.45 -6.63
N GLN A 187 6.04 -8.92 -6.70
CA GLN A 187 6.65 -9.75 -5.65
C GLN A 187 6.63 -9.05 -4.29
N LEU A 188 7.08 -7.78 -4.22
CA LEU A 188 7.10 -7.00 -2.98
C LEU A 188 5.68 -6.77 -2.43
N SER A 189 4.72 -6.44 -3.29
CA SER A 189 3.35 -6.16 -2.86
C SER A 189 2.66 -7.40 -2.27
N PHE A 190 2.76 -8.54 -2.95
CA PHE A 190 2.12 -9.78 -2.48
C PHE A 190 2.85 -10.37 -1.27
N ALA A 191 4.19 -10.33 -1.23
CA ALA A 191 4.97 -10.76 -0.08
C ALA A 191 4.63 -9.92 1.16
N ALA A 192 4.61 -8.58 1.06
CA ALA A 192 4.21 -7.70 2.16
C ALA A 192 2.79 -7.99 2.64
N THR A 193 1.81 -8.03 1.71
CA THR A 193 0.41 -8.23 2.08
C THR A 193 0.19 -9.60 2.74
N PHE A 194 0.81 -10.65 2.23
CA PHE A 194 0.72 -11.99 2.79
C PHE A 194 1.28 -12.05 4.21
N THR A 195 2.49 -11.52 4.42
CA THR A 195 3.13 -11.51 5.74
C THR A 195 2.38 -10.64 6.74
N ILE A 196 1.87 -9.47 6.32
CA ILE A 196 1.02 -8.62 7.18
C ILE A 196 -0.22 -9.41 7.65
N ILE A 197 -0.93 -10.08 6.73
CA ILE A 197 -2.14 -10.84 7.10
C ILE A 197 -1.80 -11.97 8.08
N VAL A 198 -0.68 -12.66 7.88
CA VAL A 198 -0.29 -13.78 8.75
C VAL A 198 0.22 -13.28 10.10
N PHE A 199 1.23 -12.41 10.10
CA PHE A 199 1.92 -12.00 11.33
C PHE A 199 1.13 -10.98 12.16
N ALA A 200 0.48 -10.00 11.55
CA ALA A 200 -0.29 -9.01 12.30
C ALA A 200 -1.43 -9.69 13.07
N ARG A 201 -2.16 -10.61 12.42
CA ARG A 201 -3.20 -11.39 13.12
C ARG A 201 -2.65 -12.27 14.24
N TYR A 202 -1.47 -12.85 14.05
CA TYR A 202 -0.82 -13.64 15.09
C TYR A 202 -0.45 -12.76 16.30
N MET A 203 0.19 -11.62 16.05
CA MET A 203 0.62 -10.69 17.09
C MET A 203 -0.57 -10.07 17.85
N GLU A 204 -1.59 -9.60 17.14
CA GLU A 204 -2.81 -9.09 17.77
C GLU A 204 -3.42 -10.09 18.77
N ARG A 205 -3.52 -11.36 18.37
CA ARG A 205 -4.07 -12.41 19.24
C ARG A 205 -3.22 -12.67 20.48
N HIS A 206 -1.89 -12.58 20.37
CA HIS A 206 -0.99 -12.81 21.50
C HIS A 206 -0.97 -11.61 22.45
N ILE A 207 -1.00 -10.40 21.95
CA ILE A 207 -1.06 -9.16 22.74
C ILE A 207 -2.40 -9.09 23.52
N HIS A 208 -3.51 -9.46 22.89
CA HIS A 208 -4.82 -9.50 23.58
C HIS A 208 -5.01 -10.69 24.52
N ARG A 209 -4.26 -11.79 24.36
CA ARG A 209 -4.34 -12.99 25.23
C ARG A 209 -3.34 -12.99 26.37
N SER A 210 -2.19 -12.35 26.21
CA SER A 210 -1.28 -12.20 27.32
C SER A 210 -1.98 -11.40 28.40
N GLU A 211 -1.87 -11.85 29.66
CA GLU A 211 -2.50 -11.29 30.86
C GLU A 211 -2.11 -9.84 31.18
N TRP A 212 -1.69 -9.10 30.19
CA TRP A 212 -1.66 -7.68 30.22
C TRP A 212 -3.09 -7.16 30.25
N LYS A 213 -3.74 -7.35 31.42
CA LYS A 213 -4.91 -6.59 31.88
C LYS A 213 -4.55 -5.11 32.04
N VAL A 214 -3.83 -4.58 31.07
CA VAL A 214 -3.73 -3.14 30.92
C VAL A 214 -5.09 -2.72 30.42
N THR A 215 -5.87 -2.07 31.28
CA THR A 215 -6.91 -1.10 30.92
C THR A 215 -6.63 -0.60 29.51
N ARG A 216 -7.60 -0.76 28.59
CA ARG A 216 -7.54 -0.46 27.15
C ARG A 216 -6.40 0.53 26.86
N PRO A 217 -5.35 0.12 26.15
CA PRO A 217 -4.17 0.99 25.97
C PRO A 217 -4.63 2.29 25.34
N HIS A 218 -4.04 3.40 25.78
CA HIS A 218 -4.33 4.72 25.21
C HIS A 218 -4.32 4.62 23.67
N PRO A 219 -5.27 5.24 22.94
CA PRO A 219 -5.40 5.08 21.50
C PRO A 219 -4.10 5.35 20.72
N ILE A 220 -3.29 6.30 21.19
CA ILE A 220 -1.98 6.60 20.61
C ILE A 220 -1.03 5.41 20.75
N LEU A 221 -0.97 4.78 21.93
CA LEU A 221 -0.09 3.62 22.17
C LEU A 221 -0.52 2.41 21.31
N SER A 222 -1.84 2.18 21.20
CA SER A 222 -2.38 1.12 20.32
C SER A 222 -2.00 1.36 18.86
N TRP A 223 -2.07 2.61 18.42
CA TRP A 223 -1.69 3.00 17.07
C TRP A 223 -0.17 2.78 16.82
N ILE A 224 0.69 3.20 17.75
CA ILE A 224 2.15 2.99 17.68
C ILE A 224 2.47 1.51 17.58
N ILE A 225 1.92 0.68 18.47
CA ILE A 225 2.14 -0.76 18.50
C ILE A 225 1.65 -1.39 17.18
N GLY A 226 0.47 -1.03 16.70
CA GLY A 226 -0.07 -1.51 15.44
C GLY A 226 0.83 -1.16 14.25
N THR A 227 1.33 0.08 14.20
CA THR A 227 2.26 0.53 13.14
C THR A 227 3.57 -0.27 13.17
N ILE A 228 4.14 -0.50 14.35
CA ILE A 228 5.36 -1.31 14.51
C ILE A 228 5.13 -2.74 14.03
N ILE A 229 4.03 -3.37 14.45
CA ILE A 229 3.68 -4.76 14.06
C ILE A 229 3.54 -4.88 12.54
N VAL A 230 2.77 -3.98 11.92
CA VAL A 230 2.56 -3.99 10.48
C VAL A 230 3.85 -3.73 9.72
N SER A 231 4.67 -2.79 10.18
CA SER A 231 5.97 -2.46 9.56
C SER A 231 6.95 -3.63 9.63
N LEU A 232 7.05 -4.28 10.79
CA LEU A 232 7.89 -5.48 10.95
C LEU A 232 7.39 -6.63 10.07
N ALA A 233 6.10 -6.87 10.04
CA ALA A 233 5.50 -7.91 9.20
C ALA A 233 5.77 -7.65 7.71
N ALA A 234 5.58 -6.41 7.25
CA ALA A 234 5.88 -6.01 5.87
C ALA A 234 7.37 -6.19 5.56
N GLN A 235 8.25 -5.73 6.45
CA GLN A 235 9.71 -5.85 6.27
C GLN A 235 10.15 -7.31 6.19
N LEU A 236 9.64 -8.19 7.06
CA LEU A 236 9.92 -9.62 6.99
C LEU A 236 9.50 -10.22 5.64
N GLY A 237 8.36 -9.80 5.09
CA GLY A 237 7.92 -10.29 3.78
C GLY A 237 8.75 -9.78 2.61
N THR A 238 9.27 -8.56 2.70
CA THR A 238 9.93 -7.90 1.56
C THR A 238 11.46 -7.95 1.64
N LEU A 239 12.05 -8.25 2.79
CA LEU A 239 13.49 -8.13 3.06
C LEU A 239 14.34 -8.89 2.04
N GLY A 240 14.06 -10.18 1.81
CA GLY A 240 14.84 -11.01 0.89
C GLY A 240 14.79 -10.49 -0.55
N ILE A 241 13.62 -10.09 -1.02
CA ILE A 241 13.42 -9.52 -2.37
C ILE A 241 14.11 -8.17 -2.47
N SER A 242 13.96 -7.30 -1.46
CA SER A 242 14.59 -5.98 -1.44
C SER A 242 16.11 -6.06 -1.45
N MET A 243 16.72 -6.96 -0.66
CA MET A 243 18.16 -7.19 -0.66
C MET A 243 18.66 -7.68 -2.02
N TYR A 244 17.93 -8.58 -2.66
CA TYR A 244 18.32 -9.15 -3.94
C TYR A 244 18.28 -8.14 -5.10
N TYR A 245 17.23 -7.30 -5.17
CA TYR A 245 17.05 -6.37 -6.29
C TYR A 245 17.67 -5.00 -6.07
N PHE A 246 17.69 -4.51 -4.83
CA PHE A 246 18.17 -3.15 -4.52
C PHE A 246 19.53 -3.14 -3.85
N HIS A 247 20.05 -4.29 -3.39
CA HIS A 247 21.33 -4.45 -2.71
C HIS A 247 21.52 -3.57 -1.48
N GLN A 248 20.43 -3.02 -0.95
CA GLN A 248 20.43 -2.14 0.22
C GLN A 248 19.17 -2.31 1.07
N VAL A 249 19.32 -2.09 2.37
CA VAL A 249 18.21 -2.09 3.33
C VAL A 249 18.33 -0.88 4.24
N SER A 250 17.22 -0.19 4.46
CA SER A 250 17.18 0.89 5.46
C SER A 250 17.09 0.31 6.87
N CYS A 251 17.97 0.77 7.77
CA CYS A 251 17.96 0.38 9.17
C CYS A 251 16.89 1.10 9.98
N TYR A 252 16.53 2.33 9.58
CA TYR A 252 15.59 3.18 10.31
C TYR A 252 14.15 3.12 9.79
N PHE A 253 13.80 2.08 9.01
CA PHE A 253 12.46 1.94 8.41
C PHE A 253 11.31 2.03 9.44
N LEU A 254 11.51 1.55 10.68
CA LEU A 254 10.50 1.66 11.75
C LEU A 254 10.28 3.11 12.18
N LEU A 255 11.36 3.85 12.40
CA LEU A 255 11.30 5.26 12.74
C LEU A 255 10.66 6.06 11.62
N THR A 256 11.08 5.78 10.39
CA THR A 256 10.51 6.41 9.19
C THR A 256 9.02 6.15 9.09
N ASN A 257 8.57 4.91 9.22
CA ASN A 257 7.15 4.58 9.15
C ASN A 257 6.33 5.24 10.26
N LEU A 258 6.89 5.36 11.47
CA LEU A 258 6.22 6.02 12.59
C LEU A 258 5.96 7.52 12.32
N ILE A 259 6.83 8.18 11.56
CA ILE A 259 6.72 9.60 11.21
C ILE A 259 5.95 9.78 9.90
N VAL A 260 6.31 9.04 8.87
CA VAL A 260 5.81 9.27 7.50
C VAL A 260 4.38 8.78 7.31
N LEU A 261 3.99 7.63 7.92
CA LEU A 261 2.64 7.09 7.72
C LEU A 261 1.52 8.00 8.26
N PRO A 262 1.60 8.58 9.48
CA PRO A 262 0.57 9.51 9.94
C PRO A 262 0.50 10.77 9.09
N ILE A 263 1.67 11.30 8.66
CA ILE A 263 1.70 12.47 7.78
C ILE A 263 1.03 12.12 6.43
N ALA A 264 1.38 10.99 5.81
CA ALA A 264 0.78 10.54 4.56
C ALA A 264 -0.74 10.33 4.68
N THR A 265 -1.21 9.83 5.84
CA THR A 265 -2.64 9.61 6.10
C THR A 265 -3.45 10.91 6.05
N VAL A 266 -2.85 12.03 6.45
CA VAL A 266 -3.48 13.36 6.35
C VAL A 266 -3.18 14.02 5.00
N LEU A 267 -1.96 13.87 4.50
CA LEU A 267 -1.49 14.53 3.29
C LEU A 267 -2.26 14.08 2.04
N VAL A 268 -2.58 12.78 1.93
CA VAL A 268 -3.31 12.25 0.77
C VAL A 268 -4.73 12.83 0.66
N PRO A 269 -5.58 12.81 1.69
CA PRO A 269 -6.88 13.49 1.64
C PRO A 269 -6.80 14.99 1.38
N CYS A 270 -5.85 15.68 2.04
CA CYS A 270 -5.66 17.13 1.84
C CYS A 270 -5.23 17.43 0.40
N GLY A 271 -4.27 16.66 -0.15
CA GLY A 271 -3.83 16.82 -1.54
C GLY A 271 -4.95 16.56 -2.54
N LEU A 272 -5.78 15.53 -2.33
CA LEU A 272 -6.99 15.31 -3.14
C LEU A 272 -8.00 16.45 -3.02
N GLY A 273 -8.13 17.05 -1.83
CA GLY A 273 -8.90 18.25 -1.59
C GLY A 273 -8.37 19.45 -2.39
N CYS A 274 -7.06 19.66 -2.41
CA CYS A 274 -6.41 20.70 -3.22
C CYS A 274 -6.66 20.46 -4.72
N VAL A 275 -6.56 19.21 -5.18
CA VAL A 275 -6.88 18.84 -6.58
C VAL A 275 -8.34 19.16 -6.92
N ALA A 276 -9.27 18.84 -6.03
CA ALA A 276 -10.71 19.07 -6.26
C ALA A 276 -11.07 20.57 -6.28
N LEU A 277 -10.48 21.34 -5.37
CA LEU A 277 -10.80 22.76 -5.15
C LEU A 277 -9.91 23.70 -5.98
N GLY A 278 -8.74 23.25 -6.45
CA GLY A 278 -7.83 24.00 -7.33
C GLY A 278 -7.46 25.37 -6.77
N GLY A 279 -7.42 26.37 -7.65
CA GLY A 279 -7.10 27.77 -7.30
C GLY A 279 -8.23 28.56 -6.61
N SER A 280 -9.28 27.89 -6.10
CA SER A 280 -10.30 28.58 -5.30
C SER A 280 -9.72 29.06 -3.96
N SER A 281 -10.35 30.04 -3.32
CA SER A 281 -9.92 30.55 -2.00
C SER A 281 -9.81 29.44 -0.95
N ILE A 282 -10.71 28.45 -1.00
CA ILE A 282 -10.69 27.27 -0.11
C ILE A 282 -9.53 26.35 -0.48
N GLY A 283 -9.25 26.15 -1.79
CA GLY A 283 -8.13 25.36 -2.27
C GLY A 283 -6.79 25.94 -1.81
N ILE A 284 -6.59 27.25 -1.93
CA ILE A 284 -5.40 27.96 -1.45
C ILE A 284 -5.27 27.86 0.09
N LEU A 285 -6.37 28.03 0.82
CA LEU A 285 -6.39 27.89 2.28
C LEU A 285 -5.98 26.46 2.72
N LEU A 286 -6.41 25.42 1.97
CA LEU A 286 -6.02 24.03 2.21
C LEU A 286 -4.58 23.75 1.74
N GLY A 287 -4.11 24.45 0.72
CA GLY A 287 -2.75 24.31 0.17
C GLY A 287 -1.66 24.61 1.19
N HIS A 288 -1.80 25.66 2.00
CA HIS A 288 -0.79 26.02 3.01
C HIS A 288 -0.50 24.89 4.02
N PRO A 289 -1.48 24.32 4.74
CA PRO A 289 -1.21 23.20 5.64
C PRO A 289 -0.73 21.95 4.90
N THR A 290 -1.18 21.72 3.66
CA THR A 290 -0.72 20.61 2.83
C THR A 290 0.76 20.76 2.48
N ALA A 291 1.20 21.95 2.05
CA ALA A 291 2.61 22.25 1.79
C ALA A 291 3.46 22.10 3.07
N PHE A 292 2.99 22.60 4.20
CA PHE A 292 3.68 22.43 5.48
C PHE A 292 3.86 20.95 5.87
N LEU A 293 2.82 20.13 5.75
CA LEU A 293 2.92 18.67 6.01
C LEU A 293 3.89 18.00 5.07
N ALA A 294 3.88 18.34 3.77
CA ALA A 294 4.84 17.82 2.78
C ALA A 294 6.27 18.23 3.13
N GLN A 295 6.49 19.49 3.55
CA GLN A 295 7.80 19.98 4.00
C GLN A 295 8.28 19.23 5.24
N VAL A 296 7.41 19.00 6.23
CA VAL A 296 7.76 18.20 7.43
C VAL A 296 8.14 16.79 7.03
N MET A 297 7.38 16.15 6.11
CA MET A 297 7.70 14.82 5.61
C MET A 297 9.08 14.80 4.92
N ASN A 298 9.33 15.72 3.99
CA ASN A 298 10.59 15.80 3.22
C ASN A 298 11.79 16.03 4.16
N ARG A 299 11.67 16.94 5.12
CA ARG A 299 12.72 17.17 6.12
C ARG A 299 12.95 15.97 7.04
N SER A 300 11.89 15.25 7.41
CA SER A 300 12.01 14.07 8.26
C SER A 300 12.76 12.94 7.56
N VAL A 301 12.48 12.65 6.28
CA VAL A 301 13.18 11.62 5.54
C VAL A 301 14.64 12.00 5.26
N ALA A 302 14.92 13.27 4.96
CA ALA A 302 16.29 13.78 4.79
C ALA A 302 17.09 13.69 6.11
N TRP A 303 16.47 14.04 7.24
CA TRP A 303 17.09 13.89 8.55
C TRP A 303 17.40 12.43 8.89
N ILE A 304 16.46 11.50 8.65
CA ILE A 304 16.67 10.08 8.92
C ILE A 304 17.79 9.51 8.03
N GLU A 305 17.83 9.92 6.77
CA GLU A 305 18.89 9.51 5.85
C GLU A 305 20.27 9.96 6.33
N SER A 306 20.38 11.18 6.91
CA SER A 306 21.63 11.71 7.43
C SER A 306 22.15 10.99 8.70
N LEU A 307 21.35 10.12 9.32
CA LEU A 307 21.77 9.35 10.49
C LEU A 307 22.84 8.30 10.11
N PRO A 308 23.83 8.05 10.98
CA PRO A 308 24.87 7.07 10.71
C PRO A 308 24.28 5.67 10.54
N GLY A 309 24.70 4.97 9.47
CA GLY A 309 24.19 3.62 9.17
C GLY A 309 22.74 3.58 8.72
N SER A 310 22.22 4.65 8.10
CA SER A 310 20.85 4.72 7.56
C SER A 310 20.56 3.59 6.57
N THR A 311 21.55 3.20 5.79
CA THR A 311 21.47 2.07 4.85
C THR A 311 22.61 1.10 5.07
N VAL A 312 22.30 -0.19 4.95
CA VAL A 312 23.27 -1.28 4.91
C VAL A 312 23.23 -1.90 3.54
N GLU A 313 24.40 -1.95 2.88
CA GLU A 313 24.55 -2.69 1.63
C GLU A 313 24.62 -4.19 1.91
N ALA A 314 23.86 -4.96 1.15
CA ALA A 314 23.82 -6.42 1.29
C ALA A 314 23.74 -7.07 -0.10
N ASN A 315 24.80 -7.78 -0.46
CA ASN A 315 24.82 -8.61 -1.66
C ASN A 315 24.31 -10.01 -1.33
N VAL A 316 23.05 -10.27 -1.67
CA VAL A 316 22.39 -11.54 -1.41
C VAL A 316 22.18 -12.29 -2.71
N SER A 317 22.59 -13.57 -2.76
CA SER A 317 22.39 -14.42 -3.92
C SER A 317 21.00 -15.05 -3.92
N LEU A 318 20.52 -15.43 -5.11
CA LEU A 318 19.18 -16.06 -5.26
C LEU A 318 18.97 -17.30 -4.38
N PRO A 319 19.96 -18.21 -4.21
CA PRO A 319 19.82 -19.33 -3.25
C PRO A 319 19.58 -18.89 -1.82
N MET A 320 20.25 -17.80 -1.37
CA MET A 320 20.06 -17.26 -0.01
C MET A 320 18.63 -16.73 0.18
N VAL A 321 18.07 -16.07 -0.84
CA VAL A 321 16.66 -15.65 -0.85
C VAL A 321 15.72 -16.85 -0.74
N GLY A 322 16.02 -17.93 -1.47
CA GLY A 322 15.25 -19.19 -1.39
C GLY A 322 15.27 -19.79 0.02
N VAL A 323 16.46 -19.86 0.66
CA VAL A 323 16.60 -20.33 2.05
C VAL A 323 15.83 -19.42 3.01
N TYR A 324 15.94 -18.10 2.86
CA TYR A 324 15.23 -17.14 3.70
C TYR A 324 13.70 -17.37 3.66
N TYR A 325 13.12 -17.45 2.46
CA TYR A 325 11.67 -17.68 2.34
C TYR A 325 11.26 -19.10 2.73
N GLY A 326 12.12 -20.10 2.55
CA GLY A 326 11.91 -21.45 3.07
C GLY A 326 11.80 -21.47 4.60
N LEU A 327 12.72 -20.79 5.28
CA LEU A 327 12.68 -20.63 6.74
C LEU A 327 11.47 -19.83 7.21
N LEU A 328 11.13 -18.74 6.51
CA LEU A 328 9.97 -17.90 6.81
C LEU A 328 8.66 -18.68 6.69
N LEU A 329 8.50 -19.46 5.62
CA LEU A 329 7.35 -20.35 5.41
C LEU A 329 7.31 -21.47 6.47
N GLY A 330 8.46 -22.07 6.79
CA GLY A 330 8.56 -23.03 7.86
C GLY A 330 8.09 -22.45 9.19
N LEU A 331 8.58 -21.26 9.56
CA LEU A 331 8.14 -20.55 10.76
C LEU A 331 6.61 -20.31 10.74
N MET A 332 6.06 -19.87 9.61
CA MET A 332 4.61 -19.66 9.47
C MET A 332 3.79 -20.94 9.63
N LEU A 333 4.29 -22.09 9.21
CA LEU A 333 3.63 -23.38 9.36
C LEU A 333 3.70 -23.91 10.80
N PHE A 334 4.78 -23.59 11.54
CA PHE A 334 4.92 -23.94 12.97
C PHE A 334 4.18 -22.99 13.91
N LEU A 335 3.76 -21.80 13.46
CA LEU A 335 2.86 -20.96 14.24
C LEU A 335 1.53 -21.71 14.47
N PRO A 336 1.08 -21.87 15.73
CA PRO A 336 0.04 -22.83 16.07
C PRO A 336 -1.22 -22.67 15.23
N ASN A 337 -1.59 -23.77 14.55
CA ASN A 337 -2.73 -23.92 13.64
C ASN A 337 -4.10 -23.80 14.36
N LYS A 338 -4.36 -22.70 15.05
CA LYS A 338 -5.73 -22.36 15.49
C LYS A 338 -6.54 -21.64 14.40
N TRP A 339 -6.16 -21.85 13.14
CA TRP A 339 -6.80 -21.27 11.96
C TRP A 339 -8.16 -21.90 11.61
N GLN A 340 -8.46 -23.10 12.13
CA GLN A 340 -9.59 -23.90 11.68
C GLN A 340 -10.85 -23.82 12.56
N LYS A 341 -10.89 -22.96 13.61
CA LYS A 341 -12.04 -22.91 14.53
C LYS A 341 -12.82 -21.60 14.54
N THR A 342 -12.89 -20.90 13.43
CA THR A 342 -13.85 -19.79 13.24
C THR A 342 -14.25 -19.71 11.77
N THR A 343 -14.95 -20.73 11.32
CA THR A 343 -15.95 -20.67 10.26
C THR A 343 -17.30 -20.43 10.90
#